data_d3a2fcd1948fe90809872a8e46faf5a1
#
_entry.id   d3a2fcd1948fe90809872a8e46faf5a1
#
_cell.length_a   1.000
_cell.length_b   1.000
_cell.length_c   1.000
_cell.angle_alpha   90.00
_cell.angle_beta   90.00
_cell.angle_gamma   90.00
#
_symmetry.space_group_name_H-M   'P 1'
#
loop_
_entity.id
_entity.type
_entity.pdbx_description
1 polymer ?
#
loop_
_entity_poly.entity_id
_entity_poly.type
_entity_poly.pdbx_seq_one_letter_code
_entity_poly.pdbx_strand_id
1 'polypeptide(L)' 'MTTAYKAGTDVTWRWGAHTARGRIEQVFTEPVARTIKGTEVRRNASPENPAYLVTQPRGGYALKSHSELEKDG' A
#
# COMPACT_ATOMS: atom_id res chain seq x y z
N MET A 1 11.60 -15.46 -1.03
CA MET A 1 10.82 -14.81 -2.09
C MET A 1 9.57 -14.17 -1.49
N THR A 2 9.34 -12.93 -1.78
CA THR A 2 8.17 -12.22 -1.28
C THR A 2 6.95 -12.56 -2.13
N THR A 3 5.87 -12.97 -1.47
CA THR A 3 4.61 -13.19 -2.17
C THR A 3 3.79 -11.91 -2.06
N ALA A 4 3.47 -11.32 -3.20
CA ALA A 4 2.66 -10.10 -3.23
C ALA A 4 1.24 -10.38 -2.73
N TYR A 5 0.66 -9.41 -2.00
CA TYR A 5 -0.75 -9.47 -1.66
C TYR A 5 -1.58 -9.22 -2.92
N LYS A 6 -2.73 -9.82 -3.00
CA LYS A 6 -3.62 -9.66 -4.14
C LYS A 6 -4.55 -8.47 -3.93
N ALA A 7 -5.03 -7.90 -5.04
CA ALA A 7 -6.09 -6.89 -4.97
C ALA A 7 -7.28 -7.46 -4.20
N GLY A 8 -7.87 -6.64 -3.34
CA GLY A 8 -8.96 -7.06 -2.47
C GLY A 8 -8.51 -7.54 -1.10
N THR A 9 -7.20 -7.67 -0.86
CA THR A 9 -6.67 -8.07 0.44
C THR A 9 -6.76 -6.91 1.41
N ASP A 10 -7.24 -7.18 2.62
CA ASP A 10 -7.26 -6.19 3.69
C ASP A 10 -5.88 -6.17 4.35
N VAL A 11 -5.36 -4.97 4.59
CA VAL A 11 -4.02 -4.75 5.14
C VAL A 11 -4.06 -3.66 6.20
N THR A 12 -3.02 -3.66 7.05
CA THR A 12 -2.82 -2.63 8.05
C THR A 12 -1.40 -2.10 7.98
N TRP A 13 -1.20 -0.89 8.48
CA TRP A 13 0.13 -0.29 8.63
C TRP A 13 0.14 0.65 9.82
N ARG A 14 1.35 0.87 10.35
CA ARG A 14 1.52 1.79 11.47
C ARG A 14 1.57 3.22 10.97
N TRP A 15 0.85 4.10 11.64
CA TRP A 15 0.86 5.52 11.35
C TRP A 15 0.94 6.29 12.67
N GLY A 16 2.14 6.76 13.00
CA GLY A 16 2.36 7.37 14.31
C GLY A 16 2.04 6.40 15.43
N ALA A 17 1.17 6.81 16.36
CA ALA A 17 0.72 5.97 17.46
C ALA A 17 -0.50 5.12 17.09
N HIS A 18 -0.96 5.20 15.84
CA HIS A 18 -2.17 4.53 15.39
C HIS A 18 -1.87 3.44 14.39
N THR A 19 -2.84 2.56 14.20
CA THR A 19 -2.82 1.57 13.12
C THR A 19 -3.88 1.98 12.11
N ALA A 20 -3.46 2.16 10.86
CA ALA A 20 -4.37 2.42 9.76
C ALA A 20 -4.69 1.10 9.05
N ARG A 21 -5.81 1.05 8.36
CA ARG A 21 -6.21 -0.12 7.59
C ARG A 21 -6.76 0.29 6.24
N GLY A 22 -6.72 -0.63 5.30
CA GLY A 22 -7.24 -0.40 3.98
C GLY A 22 -7.32 -1.70 3.20
N ARG A 23 -7.71 -1.56 1.94
CA ARG A 23 -7.82 -2.71 1.02
C ARG A 23 -6.98 -2.43 -0.21
N ILE A 24 -6.22 -3.43 -0.64
CA ILE A 24 -5.36 -3.30 -1.81
C ILE A 24 -6.23 -3.20 -3.07
N GLU A 25 -5.98 -2.16 -3.87
CA GLU A 25 -6.67 -1.94 -5.13
C GLU A 25 -5.78 -2.27 -6.32
N GLN A 26 -4.48 -1.91 -6.26
CA GLN A 26 -3.53 -2.19 -7.32
C GLN A 26 -2.19 -2.63 -6.74
N VAL A 27 -1.48 -3.44 -7.52
CA VAL A 27 -0.16 -3.96 -7.15
C VAL A 27 0.86 -3.50 -8.20
N PHE A 28 1.99 -3.01 -7.73
CA PHE A 28 3.07 -2.52 -8.61
C PHE A 28 4.36 -3.24 -8.26
N THR A 29 5.08 -3.69 -9.29
CA THR A 29 6.38 -4.33 -9.12
C THR A 29 7.51 -3.50 -9.73
N GLU A 30 7.19 -2.28 -10.16
CA GLU A 30 8.15 -1.30 -10.69
C GLU A 30 7.95 0.01 -9.94
N PRO A 31 8.96 0.90 -9.95
CA PRO A 31 8.81 2.20 -9.30
C PRO A 31 7.53 2.91 -9.74
N VAL A 32 6.81 3.46 -8.79
CA VAL A 32 5.50 4.05 -9.03
C VAL A 32 5.37 5.36 -8.27
N ALA A 33 4.67 6.31 -8.86
CA ALA A 33 4.31 7.57 -8.23
C ALA A 33 2.83 7.81 -8.43
N ARG A 34 2.19 8.35 -7.40
CA ARG A 34 0.77 8.73 -7.45
C ARG A 34 0.57 10.02 -6.69
N THR A 35 -0.30 10.87 -7.21
CA THR A 35 -0.70 12.08 -6.49
C THR A 35 -1.86 11.74 -5.58
N ILE A 36 -1.65 11.92 -4.29
CA ILE A 36 -2.65 11.60 -3.27
C ILE A 36 -2.87 12.86 -2.44
N LYS A 37 -4.10 13.37 -2.46
CA LYS A 37 -4.47 14.60 -1.75
C LYS A 37 -3.54 15.77 -2.10
N GLY A 38 -3.21 15.90 -3.38
CA GLY A 38 -2.36 16.97 -3.88
C GLY A 38 -0.87 16.77 -3.65
N THR A 39 -0.46 15.66 -3.05
CA THR A 39 0.94 15.37 -2.77
C THR A 39 1.40 14.19 -3.62
N GLU A 40 2.55 14.33 -4.27
CA GLU A 40 3.13 13.21 -4.99
C GLU A 40 3.79 12.26 -4.00
N VAL A 41 3.36 11.01 -4.04
CA VAL A 41 3.91 9.95 -3.21
C VAL A 41 4.58 8.94 -4.13
N ARG A 42 5.79 8.54 -3.80
CA ARG A 42 6.58 7.60 -4.60
C ARG A 42 6.98 6.40 -3.78
N ARG A 43 7.05 5.24 -4.44
CA ARG A 43 7.62 4.03 -3.87
C ARG A 43 8.50 3.37 -4.91
N ASN A 44 9.67 2.92 -4.47
CA ASN A 44 10.62 2.26 -5.35
C ASN A 44 10.35 0.75 -5.35
N ALA A 45 9.26 0.38 -5.99
CA ALA A 45 8.78 -1.00 -5.99
C ALA A 45 9.66 -1.91 -6.83
N SER A 46 9.70 -3.18 -6.44
CA SER A 46 10.38 -4.25 -7.16
C SER A 46 9.56 -5.52 -6.96
N PRO A 47 9.85 -6.60 -7.71
CA PRO A 47 9.18 -7.88 -7.49
C PRO A 47 9.37 -8.42 -6.07
N GLU A 48 10.52 -8.11 -5.45
CA GLU A 48 10.83 -8.56 -4.08
C GLU A 48 10.17 -7.70 -3.03
N ASN A 49 9.85 -6.45 -3.36
CA ASN A 49 9.21 -5.52 -2.45
C ASN A 49 8.20 -4.67 -3.23
N PRO A 50 7.06 -5.27 -3.63
CA PRO A 50 6.06 -4.55 -4.42
C PRO A 50 5.45 -3.39 -3.65
N ALA A 51 4.85 -2.46 -4.38
CA ALA A 51 4.09 -1.37 -3.80
C ALA A 51 2.61 -1.59 -4.09
N TYR A 52 1.77 -0.98 -3.28
CA TYR A 52 0.32 -1.14 -3.38
C TYR A 52 -0.38 0.20 -3.30
N LEU A 53 -1.37 0.38 -4.16
CA LEU A 53 -2.34 1.44 -3.99
C LEU A 53 -3.46 0.87 -3.12
N VAL A 54 -3.67 1.50 -1.97
CA VAL A 54 -4.59 0.99 -0.94
C VAL A 54 -5.71 1.99 -0.75
N THR A 55 -6.95 1.51 -0.77
CA THR A 55 -8.11 2.33 -0.46
C THR A 55 -8.36 2.29 1.04
N GLN A 56 -8.80 3.42 1.61
CA GLN A 56 -9.09 3.52 3.02
C GLN A 56 -10.61 3.56 3.26
N PRO A 57 -11.09 3.02 4.39
CA PRO A 57 -12.54 2.98 4.66
C PRO A 57 -13.21 4.36 4.66
N ARG A 58 -12.45 5.40 5.04
CA ARG A 58 -12.96 6.77 5.07
C ARG A 58 -12.90 7.46 3.70
N GLY A 59 -12.49 6.74 2.69
CA GLY A 59 -12.19 7.30 1.38
C GLY A 59 -10.74 7.75 1.30
N GLY A 60 -10.28 7.97 0.07
CA GLY A 60 -8.90 8.32 -0.17
C GLY A 60 -8.03 7.10 -0.37
N TYR A 61 -6.77 7.36 -0.70
CA TYR A 61 -5.79 6.33 -1.05
C TYR A 61 -4.52 6.50 -0.25
N ALA A 62 -3.76 5.41 -0.14
CA ALA A 62 -2.39 5.44 0.35
C ALA A 62 -1.54 4.59 -0.60
N LEU A 63 -0.29 4.96 -0.78
CA LEU A 63 0.67 4.18 -1.57
C LEU A 63 1.71 3.65 -0.59
N LYS A 64 1.80 2.34 -0.47
CA LYS A 64 2.65 1.68 0.52
C LYS A 64 3.47 0.58 -0.10
N SER A 65 4.70 0.40 0.39
CA SER A 65 5.52 -0.75 0.02
C SER A 65 5.10 -1.98 0.82
N HIS A 66 5.35 -3.15 0.27
CA HIS A 66 5.02 -4.42 0.92
C HIS A 66 5.59 -4.49 2.34
N SER A 67 6.82 -3.99 2.52
CA SER A 67 7.48 -3.98 3.83
C SER A 67 6.80 -3.09 4.86
N GLU A 68 5.94 -2.16 4.42
CA GLU A 68 5.20 -1.27 5.31
C GLU A 68 3.87 -1.85 5.78
N LEU A 69 3.42 -2.94 5.17
CA LEU A 69 2.08 -3.49 5.37
C LEU A 69 2.11 -4.81 6.12
N GLU A 70 1.01 -5.10 6.79
CA GLU A 70 0.73 -6.42 7.34
C GLU A 70 -0.64 -6.84 6.84
N LYS A 71 -0.81 -8.13 6.59
CA LYS A 71 -2.10 -8.66 6.19
C LYS A 71 -3.04 -8.67 7.39
N ASP A 72 -4.24 -8.12 7.21
CA ASP A 72 -5.26 -8.06 8.26
C ASP A 72 -6.14 -9.32 8.18
N GLY A 73 -6.11 -10.05 9.24
CA GLY A 73 -6.86 -11.30 9.31
C GLY A 73 -6.00 -12.47 8.91
#